data_8bac7af4ef0d663566c39bf290bbaf1b
#
_entry.id   8bac7af4ef0d663566c39bf290bbaf1b
#
_cell.length_a   1.000
_cell.length_b   1.000
_cell.length_c   1.000
_cell.angle_alpha   90.00
_cell.angle_beta   90.00
_cell.angle_gamma   90.00
#
_symmetry.space_group_name_H-M   'P 1'
#
loop_
_entity.id
_entity.type
_entity.pdbx_description
1 polymer ?
#
loop_
_entity_poly.entity_id
_entity_poly.type
_entity_poly.pdbx_seq_one_letter_code
_entity_poly.pdbx_strand_id
1 'polypeptide(L)'
;MPPQTGKLLSDNWMDILLSGSFAGFDTEKNVLLIQRIIDWIVRPGEIVLDSFAGSGTTAHAVLNMNKADGGNRKFICIEMMDYADTITAERVKRVINGYGEGKKTVDGTGGSFSYYELGEPLLVDDKLNNAVSTEKIREYIYYMETKQALPEASADEPMLLGVYHGAAYYFNYEKDASTTLNAAFLKSIKTQAEAYVIYADTCVLSENKLQQFHITFKKIPRDIARL
;
A
#
# COMPACT_ATOMS: atom_id res chain seq x y z
N MET A 1 27.55 -35.67 -0.51
CA MET A 1 28.11 -34.30 -0.49
C MET A 1 27.85 -33.67 -1.84
N PRO A 2 27.24 -32.51 -1.95
CA PRO A 2 27.17 -31.81 -3.24
C PRO A 2 28.60 -31.44 -3.67
N PRO A 3 28.92 -31.45 -4.96
CA PRO A 3 30.24 -31.08 -5.44
C PRO A 3 30.52 -29.62 -5.08
N GLN A 4 31.55 -29.36 -4.30
CA GLN A 4 32.01 -28.03 -3.98
C GLN A 4 32.76 -27.44 -5.18
N THR A 5 32.03 -26.95 -6.16
CA THR A 5 32.60 -26.31 -7.37
C THR A 5 32.52 -24.80 -7.35
N GLY A 6 32.06 -24.17 -6.24
CA GLY A 6 31.94 -22.73 -6.10
C GLY A 6 33.11 -22.09 -5.35
N LYS A 7 33.48 -20.86 -5.71
CA LYS A 7 34.29 -19.99 -4.86
C LYS A 7 33.55 -19.71 -3.56
N LEU A 8 34.27 -19.74 -2.44
CA LEU A 8 33.74 -19.23 -1.19
C LEU A 8 33.35 -17.76 -1.38
N LEU A 9 32.20 -17.38 -0.80
CA LEU A 9 31.77 -15.99 -0.75
C LEU A 9 32.80 -15.19 0.07
N SER A 10 33.24 -14.07 -0.47
CA SER A 10 34.25 -13.18 0.11
C SER A 10 33.64 -11.79 0.29
N ASP A 11 34.12 -11.05 1.27
CA ASP A 11 33.83 -9.64 1.48
C ASP A 11 34.60 -8.72 0.50
N ASN A 12 35.50 -9.27 -0.28
CA ASN A 12 36.24 -8.57 -1.30
C ASN A 12 35.55 -8.69 -2.67
N TRP A 13 34.96 -7.58 -3.14
CA TRP A 13 34.18 -7.49 -4.38
C TRP A 13 34.83 -6.52 -5.39
N MET A 14 36.14 -6.51 -5.47
CA MET A 14 36.89 -5.64 -6.39
C MET A 14 36.62 -5.94 -7.88
N ASP A 15 35.93 -7.00 -8.19
CA ASP A 15 35.48 -7.36 -9.53
C ASP A 15 34.21 -6.58 -9.97
N ILE A 16 33.57 -5.83 -9.07
CA ILE A 16 32.40 -5.03 -9.35
C ILE A 16 32.69 -3.56 -9.05
N LEU A 17 32.42 -2.69 -10.03
CA LEU A 17 32.44 -1.25 -9.82
C LEU A 17 31.32 -0.85 -8.86
N LEU A 18 31.59 0.01 -7.90
CA LEU A 18 30.59 0.46 -6.93
C LEU A 18 29.52 1.35 -7.54
N SER A 19 29.92 2.22 -8.48
CA SER A 19 29.03 3.19 -9.11
C SER A 19 28.29 2.60 -10.30
N GLY A 20 27.00 2.93 -10.42
CA GLY A 20 26.19 2.71 -11.60
C GLY A 20 26.27 3.91 -12.57
N SER A 21 25.68 3.75 -13.73
CA SER A 21 25.63 4.80 -14.77
C SER A 21 24.34 4.75 -15.60
N PHE A 22 23.28 4.18 -15.06
CA PHE A 22 22.02 3.97 -15.79
C PHE A 22 21.13 5.22 -15.79
N ALA A 23 20.96 5.83 -14.62
CA ALA A 23 20.04 6.93 -14.40
C ALA A 23 20.70 8.32 -14.40
N GLY A 24 22.04 8.37 -14.46
CA GLY A 24 22.77 9.63 -14.32
C GLY A 24 22.67 10.24 -12.91
N PHE A 25 22.50 9.41 -11.90
CA PHE A 25 22.35 9.80 -10.51
C PHE A 25 23.69 9.70 -9.77
N ASP A 26 24.14 10.77 -9.12
CA ASP A 26 25.51 10.89 -8.58
C ASP A 26 25.94 9.75 -7.65
N THR A 27 25.02 9.25 -6.85
CA THR A 27 25.28 8.16 -5.89
C THR A 27 24.73 6.81 -6.34
N GLU A 28 24.48 6.64 -7.64
CA GLU A 28 23.93 5.43 -8.21
C GLU A 28 24.82 4.22 -7.91
N LYS A 29 24.24 3.17 -7.40
CA LYS A 29 24.92 1.90 -7.19
C LYS A 29 24.92 1.05 -8.46
N ASN A 30 25.95 0.24 -8.62
CA ASN A 30 25.99 -0.73 -9.70
C ASN A 30 24.94 -1.83 -9.49
N VAL A 31 24.16 -2.09 -10.51
CA VAL A 31 23.09 -3.12 -10.44
C VAL A 31 23.66 -4.52 -10.15
N LEU A 32 24.86 -4.84 -10.65
CA LEU A 32 25.52 -6.13 -10.42
C LEU A 32 25.87 -6.35 -8.94
N LEU A 33 26.19 -5.27 -8.21
CA LEU A 33 26.44 -5.32 -6.78
C LEU A 33 25.18 -5.75 -6.03
N ILE A 34 24.06 -5.10 -6.34
CA ILE A 34 22.79 -5.40 -5.70
C ILE A 34 22.30 -6.80 -6.11
N GLN A 35 22.43 -7.20 -7.37
CA GLN A 35 22.12 -8.56 -7.81
C GLN A 35 22.91 -9.61 -7.04
N ARG A 36 24.21 -9.42 -6.81
CA ARG A 36 25.03 -10.34 -6.03
C ARG A 36 24.54 -10.48 -4.59
N ILE A 37 24.15 -9.38 -3.95
CA ILE A 37 23.60 -9.40 -2.60
C ILE A 37 22.26 -10.16 -2.58
N ILE A 38 21.37 -9.88 -3.53
CA ILE A 38 20.07 -10.54 -3.63
C ILE A 38 20.23 -12.04 -3.88
N ASP A 39 21.13 -12.43 -4.78
CA ASP A 39 21.40 -13.83 -5.10
C ASP A 39 21.82 -14.65 -3.87
N TRP A 40 22.49 -14.03 -2.91
CA TRP A 40 22.94 -14.72 -1.71
C TRP A 40 21.83 -14.94 -0.68
N ILE A 41 20.90 -13.98 -0.55
CA ILE A 41 20.00 -13.91 0.61
C ILE A 41 18.52 -13.99 0.25
N VAL A 42 18.14 -13.79 -1.03
CA VAL A 42 16.74 -13.70 -1.45
C VAL A 42 16.36 -14.84 -2.39
N ARG A 43 15.41 -15.65 -2.00
CA ARG A 43 14.87 -16.76 -2.81
C ARG A 43 13.77 -16.28 -3.77
N PRO A 44 13.49 -17.04 -4.84
CA PRO A 44 12.30 -16.79 -5.67
C PRO A 44 11.04 -16.74 -4.80
N GLY A 45 10.20 -15.72 -5.05
CA GLY A 45 8.95 -15.49 -4.29
C GLY A 45 9.08 -14.58 -3.07
N GLU A 46 10.26 -14.29 -2.59
CA GLU A 46 10.48 -13.38 -1.47
C GLU A 46 10.41 -11.91 -1.89
N ILE A 47 10.34 -11.03 -0.88
CA ILE A 47 10.19 -9.59 -1.05
C ILE A 47 11.48 -8.90 -0.64
N VAL A 48 11.97 -8.00 -1.48
CA VAL A 48 13.10 -7.11 -1.20
C VAL A 48 12.56 -5.72 -0.85
N LEU A 49 12.85 -5.24 0.36
CA LEU A 49 12.53 -3.88 0.79
C LEU A 49 13.77 -2.99 0.71
N ASP A 50 13.63 -1.85 0.02
CA ASP A 50 14.61 -0.77 -0.01
C ASP A 50 13.95 0.52 0.46
N SER A 51 14.27 0.93 1.69
CA SER A 51 13.68 2.11 2.32
C SER A 51 14.32 3.44 1.93
N PHE A 52 15.37 3.41 1.10
CA PHE A 52 16.07 4.57 0.54
C PHE A 52 16.44 4.29 -0.90
N ALA A 53 15.43 4.13 -1.74
CA ALA A 53 15.55 3.58 -3.09
C ALA A 53 16.50 4.36 -4.03
N GLY A 54 16.68 5.66 -3.76
CA GLY A 54 17.54 6.51 -4.58
C GLY A 54 17.15 6.42 -6.05
N SER A 55 18.09 6.01 -6.88
CA SER A 55 17.84 5.82 -8.32
C SER A 55 17.08 4.54 -8.69
N GLY A 56 16.60 3.71 -7.73
CA GLY A 56 15.84 2.49 -7.99
C GLY A 56 16.69 1.27 -8.43
N THR A 57 17.94 1.21 -8.03
CA THR A 57 18.86 0.12 -8.42
C THR A 57 18.37 -1.24 -7.91
N THR A 58 17.77 -1.27 -6.73
CA THR A 58 17.24 -2.51 -6.12
C THR A 58 16.10 -3.11 -6.94
N ALA A 59 15.13 -2.29 -7.36
CA ALA A 59 14.04 -2.74 -8.23
C ALA A 59 14.58 -3.27 -9.58
N HIS A 60 15.54 -2.56 -10.18
CA HIS A 60 16.23 -2.98 -11.41
C HIS A 60 16.91 -4.35 -11.23
N ALA A 61 17.61 -4.56 -10.12
CA ALA A 61 18.26 -5.83 -9.82
C ALA A 61 17.27 -6.99 -9.69
N VAL A 62 16.17 -6.79 -8.95
CA VAL A 62 15.11 -7.80 -8.79
C VAL A 62 14.49 -8.18 -10.12
N LEU A 63 14.14 -7.19 -10.96
CA LEU A 63 13.57 -7.42 -12.27
C LEU A 63 14.50 -8.22 -13.20
N ASN A 64 15.78 -7.85 -13.24
CA ASN A 64 16.78 -8.58 -14.00
C ASN A 64 16.94 -10.03 -13.55
N MET A 65 16.97 -10.28 -12.25
CA MET A 65 17.08 -11.63 -11.70
C MET A 65 15.86 -12.47 -12.05
N ASN A 66 14.66 -11.92 -11.91
CA ASN A 66 13.44 -12.63 -12.31
C ASN A 66 13.43 -12.99 -13.79
N LYS A 67 13.90 -12.07 -14.66
CA LYS A 67 14.06 -12.36 -16.10
C LYS A 67 15.07 -13.48 -16.35
N ALA A 68 16.16 -13.50 -15.59
CA ALA A 68 17.24 -14.45 -15.81
C ALA A 68 16.92 -15.89 -15.35
N ASP A 69 16.21 -16.03 -14.22
CA ASP A 69 15.93 -17.33 -13.61
C ASP A 69 14.45 -17.73 -13.63
N GLY A 70 13.58 -16.91 -14.20
CA GLY A 70 12.12 -17.12 -14.20
C GLY A 70 11.48 -16.97 -12.82
N GLY A 71 12.19 -16.35 -11.88
CA GLY A 71 11.72 -16.10 -10.51
C GLY A 71 10.59 -15.06 -10.45
N ASN A 72 9.98 -14.98 -9.26
CA ASN A 72 8.86 -14.07 -8.97
C ASN A 72 9.11 -13.25 -7.70
N ARG A 73 10.36 -12.87 -7.46
CA ARG A 73 10.70 -11.96 -6.35
C ARG A 73 9.95 -10.64 -6.52
N LYS A 74 9.55 -10.07 -5.41
CA LYS A 74 8.89 -8.76 -5.36
C LYS A 74 9.83 -7.72 -4.79
N PHE A 75 9.55 -6.45 -5.06
CA PHE A 75 10.27 -5.34 -4.42
C PHE A 75 9.28 -4.32 -3.85
N ILE A 76 9.71 -3.67 -2.77
CA ILE A 76 9.08 -2.49 -2.20
C ILE A 76 10.19 -1.45 -2.09
N CYS A 77 10.05 -0.35 -2.82
CA CYS A 77 10.99 0.76 -2.80
C CYS A 77 10.31 1.98 -2.21
N ILE A 78 10.97 2.63 -1.25
CA ILE A 78 10.50 3.86 -0.63
C ILE A 78 11.52 4.97 -0.93
N GLU A 79 11.04 6.09 -1.43
CA GLU A 79 11.85 7.28 -1.69
C GLU A 79 11.04 8.52 -1.31
N MET A 80 11.63 9.40 -0.51
CA MET A 80 10.94 10.59 0.01
C MET A 80 11.26 11.87 -0.76
N MET A 81 12.25 11.83 -1.65
CA MET A 81 12.68 13.00 -2.41
C MET A 81 11.87 13.18 -3.68
N ASP A 82 11.80 14.40 -4.17
CA ASP A 82 10.99 14.81 -5.34
C ASP A 82 11.34 14.06 -6.63
N TYR A 83 12.50 13.42 -6.71
CA TYR A 83 12.89 12.60 -7.86
C TYR A 83 12.32 11.18 -7.84
N ALA A 84 11.52 10.80 -6.87
CA ALA A 84 10.91 9.46 -6.77
C ALA A 84 10.17 9.04 -8.05
N ASP A 85 9.39 9.93 -8.67
CA ASP A 85 8.73 9.64 -9.95
C ASP A 85 9.70 9.75 -11.13
N THR A 86 10.44 10.86 -11.21
CA THR A 86 11.22 11.22 -12.40
C THR A 86 12.50 10.42 -12.58
N ILE A 87 13.06 9.86 -11.51
CA ILE A 87 14.28 9.04 -11.57
C ILE A 87 13.99 7.60 -11.16
N THR A 88 13.45 7.39 -9.94
CA THR A 88 13.29 6.05 -9.39
C THR A 88 12.24 5.23 -10.16
N ALA A 89 11.02 5.75 -10.28
CA ALA A 89 9.94 5.07 -11.00
C ALA A 89 10.22 5.01 -12.51
N GLU A 90 10.78 6.07 -13.09
CA GLU A 90 11.14 6.10 -14.51
C GLU A 90 12.19 5.04 -14.85
N ARG A 91 13.21 4.83 -13.98
CA ARG A 91 14.13 3.71 -14.16
C ARG A 91 13.42 2.37 -14.20
N VAL A 92 12.49 2.13 -13.28
CA VAL A 92 11.72 0.87 -13.24
C VAL A 92 10.91 0.69 -14.53
N LYS A 93 10.22 1.74 -14.99
CA LYS A 93 9.48 1.74 -16.27
C LYS A 93 10.38 1.36 -17.46
N ARG A 94 11.56 1.97 -17.54
CA ARG A 94 12.55 1.69 -18.60
C ARG A 94 13.07 0.25 -18.55
N VAL A 95 13.33 -0.28 -17.37
CA VAL A 95 13.79 -1.67 -17.21
C VAL A 95 12.71 -2.65 -17.63
N ILE A 96 11.46 -2.40 -17.28
CA ILE A 96 10.31 -3.24 -17.66
C ILE A 96 10.09 -3.23 -19.17
N ASN A 97 10.16 -2.05 -19.79
CA ASN A 97 9.82 -1.86 -21.21
C ASN A 97 11.01 -2.10 -22.17
N GLY A 98 12.22 -2.07 -21.67
CA GLY A 98 13.45 -2.03 -22.45
C GLY A 98 13.98 -0.60 -22.63
N TYR A 99 15.27 -0.49 -22.90
CA TYR A 99 15.98 0.79 -23.03
C TYR A 99 17.17 0.70 -23.96
N GLY A 100 17.74 1.86 -24.30
CA GLY A 100 18.86 1.98 -25.21
C GLY A 100 18.39 2.09 -26.67
N GLU A 101 19.36 2.36 -27.55
CA GLU A 101 19.11 2.55 -28.97
C GLU A 101 20.13 1.78 -29.84
N GLY A 102 19.70 1.34 -31.00
CA GLY A 102 20.54 0.66 -31.97
C GLY A 102 21.22 -0.57 -31.37
N LYS A 103 22.55 -0.65 -31.47
CA LYS A 103 23.35 -1.78 -30.96
C LYS A 103 23.40 -1.88 -29.42
N LYS A 104 22.95 -0.85 -28.71
CA LYS A 104 22.90 -0.80 -27.23
C LYS A 104 21.48 -1.05 -26.69
N THR A 105 20.57 -1.50 -27.51
CA THR A 105 19.23 -1.85 -27.07
C THR A 105 19.26 -3.02 -26.10
N VAL A 106 18.56 -2.88 -24.99
CA VAL A 106 18.34 -3.91 -23.97
C VAL A 106 16.86 -4.21 -23.93
N ASP A 107 16.50 -5.48 -24.14
CA ASP A 107 15.11 -5.93 -24.07
C ASP A 107 14.57 -5.80 -22.67
N GLY A 108 13.34 -5.31 -22.56
CA GLY A 108 12.65 -5.18 -21.29
C GLY A 108 12.55 -6.49 -20.50
N THR A 109 12.49 -6.37 -19.21
CA THR A 109 12.31 -7.53 -18.32
C THR A 109 10.86 -8.01 -18.34
N GLY A 110 9.93 -7.17 -18.76
CA GLY A 110 8.51 -7.39 -18.51
C GLY A 110 8.18 -7.16 -17.03
N GLY A 111 6.95 -7.54 -16.65
CA GLY A 111 6.41 -7.34 -15.31
C GLY A 111 5.64 -6.04 -15.16
N SER A 112 5.33 -5.70 -13.94
CA SER A 112 4.61 -4.46 -13.58
C SER A 112 5.00 -4.00 -12.17
N PHE A 113 4.68 -2.76 -11.86
CA PHE A 113 4.76 -2.21 -10.50
C PHE A 113 3.64 -1.20 -10.29
N SER A 114 3.32 -0.95 -9.03
CA SER A 114 2.42 0.12 -8.62
C SER A 114 3.23 1.25 -8.01
N TYR A 115 2.95 2.48 -8.43
CA TYR A 115 3.53 3.69 -7.87
C TYR A 115 2.48 4.37 -7.00
N TYR A 116 2.88 4.76 -5.80
CA TYR A 116 2.03 5.45 -4.84
C TYR A 116 2.72 6.71 -4.34
N GLU A 117 1.96 7.76 -4.20
CA GLU A 117 2.35 8.99 -3.53
C GLU A 117 1.54 9.17 -2.25
N LEU A 118 2.12 9.89 -1.28
CA LEU A 118 1.36 10.32 -0.12
C LEU A 118 0.31 11.32 -0.57
N GLY A 119 -0.96 10.99 -0.32
CA GLY A 119 -2.06 11.91 -0.49
C GLY A 119 -2.18 12.89 0.67
N GLU A 120 -3.25 13.69 0.65
CA GLU A 120 -3.60 14.54 1.77
C GLU A 120 -3.75 13.71 3.06
N PRO A 121 -3.22 14.21 4.20
CA PRO A 121 -3.37 13.52 5.46
C PRO A 121 -4.86 13.36 5.81
N LEU A 122 -5.24 12.18 6.28
CA LEU A 122 -6.63 11.89 6.65
C LEU A 122 -7.10 12.76 7.82
N LEU A 123 -6.19 13.06 8.74
CA LEU A 123 -6.43 13.90 9.91
C LEU A 123 -5.50 15.11 9.88
N VAL A 124 -6.03 16.27 10.19
CA VAL A 124 -5.30 17.52 10.45
C VAL A 124 -5.73 18.02 11.82
N ASP A 125 -4.77 18.30 12.70
CA ASP A 125 -5.03 18.67 14.09
C ASP A 125 -6.02 17.69 14.77
N ASP A 126 -5.81 16.39 14.50
CA ASP A 126 -6.68 15.31 14.94
C ASP A 126 -8.16 15.37 14.41
N LYS A 127 -8.54 16.13 13.46
CA LYS A 127 -9.86 16.23 12.80
C LYS A 127 -9.80 15.63 11.41
N LEU A 128 -10.90 15.05 10.98
CA LEU A 128 -11.01 14.60 9.61
C LEU A 128 -10.73 15.78 8.67
N ASN A 129 -9.77 15.57 7.78
CA ASN A 129 -9.39 16.57 6.80
C ASN A 129 -10.48 16.70 5.72
N ASN A 130 -11.09 17.88 5.65
CA ASN A 130 -12.14 18.17 4.68
C ASN A 130 -11.65 18.15 3.21
N ALA A 131 -10.34 18.19 2.95
CA ALA A 131 -9.79 18.04 1.61
C ALA A 131 -9.83 16.58 1.12
N VAL A 132 -9.92 15.60 2.03
CA VAL A 132 -10.03 14.18 1.68
C VAL A 132 -11.47 13.85 1.27
N SER A 133 -11.62 13.13 0.17
CA SER A 133 -12.95 12.69 -0.27
C SER A 133 -13.58 11.71 0.70
N THR A 134 -14.91 11.73 0.80
CA THR A 134 -15.66 10.79 1.65
C THR A 134 -15.36 9.34 1.29
N GLU A 135 -15.14 9.03 0.00
CA GLU A 135 -14.77 7.70 -0.47
C GLU A 135 -13.45 7.22 0.12
N LYS A 136 -12.43 8.07 0.13
CA LYS A 136 -11.13 7.73 0.74
C LYS A 136 -11.23 7.50 2.25
N ILE A 137 -12.07 8.28 2.92
CA ILE A 137 -12.34 8.08 4.35
C ILE A 137 -13.05 6.73 4.56
N ARG A 138 -14.03 6.37 3.72
CA ARG A 138 -14.74 5.08 3.76
C ARG A 138 -13.79 3.90 3.53
N GLU A 139 -12.92 3.99 2.51
CA GLU A 139 -11.89 2.99 2.21
C GLU A 139 -10.99 2.76 3.44
N TYR A 140 -10.52 3.84 4.04
CA TYR A 140 -9.65 3.78 5.21
C TYR A 140 -10.33 3.14 6.41
N ILE A 141 -11.54 3.58 6.76
CA ILE A 141 -12.29 3.05 7.90
C ILE A 141 -12.55 1.54 7.71
N TYR A 142 -13.03 1.13 6.54
CA TYR A 142 -13.31 -0.28 6.28
C TYR A 142 -12.04 -1.12 6.34
N TYR A 143 -10.93 -0.63 5.77
CA TYR A 143 -9.64 -1.29 5.86
C TYR A 143 -9.12 -1.39 7.30
N MET A 144 -9.26 -0.35 8.11
CA MET A 144 -8.83 -0.38 9.51
C MET A 144 -9.57 -1.42 10.33
N GLU A 145 -10.88 -1.58 10.08
CA GLU A 145 -11.73 -2.54 10.78
C GLU A 145 -11.52 -4.00 10.29
N THR A 146 -11.31 -4.20 9.01
CA THR A 146 -11.40 -5.53 8.38
C THR A 146 -10.10 -6.02 7.76
N LYS A 147 -9.15 -5.11 7.47
CA LYS A 147 -7.97 -5.34 6.62
C LYS A 147 -8.32 -5.80 5.20
N GLN A 148 -9.53 -5.49 4.74
CA GLN A 148 -10.01 -5.78 3.39
C GLN A 148 -10.20 -4.49 2.59
N ALA A 149 -10.18 -4.61 1.26
CA ALA A 149 -10.57 -3.51 0.38
C ALA A 149 -12.07 -3.21 0.55
N LEU A 150 -12.45 -1.93 0.42
CA LEU A 150 -13.85 -1.52 0.45
C LEU A 150 -14.61 -2.17 -0.73
N PRO A 151 -15.72 -2.89 -0.48
CA PRO A 151 -16.58 -3.41 -1.54
C PRO A 151 -17.24 -2.28 -2.35
N GLU A 152 -17.83 -2.63 -3.49
CA GLU A 152 -18.67 -1.70 -4.22
C GLU A 152 -19.84 -1.21 -3.36
N ALA A 153 -20.11 0.11 -3.46
CA ALA A 153 -21.16 0.73 -2.66
C ALA A 153 -22.55 0.19 -3.04
N SER A 154 -23.34 -0.14 -2.04
CA SER A 154 -24.75 -0.49 -2.24
C SER A 154 -25.57 0.77 -2.55
N ALA A 155 -26.28 0.77 -3.69
CA ALA A 155 -27.19 1.86 -4.02
C ALA A 155 -28.35 1.99 -3.02
N ASP A 156 -28.77 0.87 -2.44
CA ASP A 156 -29.89 0.78 -1.49
C ASP A 156 -29.51 1.14 -0.05
N GLU A 157 -28.24 1.07 0.30
CA GLU A 157 -27.71 1.37 1.63
C GLU A 157 -26.38 2.15 1.49
N PRO A 158 -26.45 3.43 1.15
CA PRO A 158 -25.25 4.24 0.85
C PRO A 158 -24.31 4.40 2.05
N MET A 159 -24.79 4.22 3.28
CA MET A 159 -23.96 4.30 4.49
C MET A 159 -23.30 2.96 4.85
N LEU A 160 -23.68 1.85 4.22
CA LEU A 160 -23.03 0.56 4.39
C LEU A 160 -21.63 0.59 3.75
N LEU A 161 -20.63 0.18 4.50
CA LEU A 161 -19.27 -0.06 3.99
C LEU A 161 -19.13 -1.47 3.45
N GLY A 162 -19.70 -2.46 4.15
CA GLY A 162 -19.65 -3.85 3.78
C GLY A 162 -19.93 -4.78 4.96
N VAL A 163 -19.90 -6.08 4.69
CA VAL A 163 -20.05 -7.13 5.71
C VAL A 163 -18.77 -7.96 5.74
N TYR A 164 -18.26 -8.23 6.94
CA TYR A 164 -17.08 -9.05 7.15
C TYR A 164 -17.18 -9.84 8.45
N HIS A 165 -16.94 -11.16 8.39
CA HIS A 165 -17.04 -12.07 9.54
C HIS A 165 -18.32 -11.91 10.37
N GLY A 166 -19.50 -11.86 9.72
CA GLY A 166 -20.79 -11.75 10.39
C GLY A 166 -21.13 -10.34 10.89
N ALA A 167 -20.23 -9.37 10.81
CA ALA A 167 -20.48 -8.00 11.20
C ALA A 167 -20.71 -7.09 10.01
N ALA A 168 -21.69 -6.20 10.08
CA ALA A 168 -21.94 -5.15 9.10
C ALA A 168 -21.37 -3.83 9.59
N TYR A 169 -20.65 -3.14 8.71
CA TYR A 169 -19.95 -1.88 8.99
C TYR A 169 -20.67 -0.72 8.32
N TYR A 170 -21.02 0.28 9.08
CA TYR A 170 -21.70 1.49 8.61
C TYR A 170 -20.91 2.74 8.92
N PHE A 171 -20.86 3.65 7.97
CA PHE A 171 -20.29 4.98 8.13
C PHE A 171 -21.35 6.04 7.85
N ASN A 172 -22.10 6.41 8.91
CA ASN A 172 -23.11 7.46 8.86
C ASN A 172 -22.41 8.82 8.97
N TYR A 173 -21.97 9.35 7.83
CA TYR A 173 -21.18 10.55 7.73
C TYR A 173 -21.71 11.47 6.64
N GLU A 174 -21.82 12.75 6.99
CA GLU A 174 -22.08 13.86 6.06
C GLU A 174 -21.01 14.92 6.29
N LYS A 175 -20.40 15.43 5.22
CA LYS A 175 -19.27 16.35 5.30
C LYS A 175 -19.60 17.61 6.09
N ASP A 176 -20.76 18.21 5.81
CA ASP A 176 -21.17 19.54 6.30
C ASP A 176 -22.28 19.48 7.36
N ALA A 177 -22.65 18.31 7.84
CA ALA A 177 -23.68 18.11 8.85
C ALA A 177 -23.29 17.04 9.87
N SER A 178 -23.75 17.23 11.11
CA SER A 178 -23.57 16.21 12.16
C SER A 178 -24.58 15.09 11.99
N THR A 179 -24.11 13.87 12.09
CA THR A 179 -24.94 12.66 11.99
C THR A 179 -25.20 12.03 13.34
N THR A 180 -26.31 11.34 13.43
CA THR A 180 -26.74 10.73 14.70
C THR A 180 -27.18 9.30 14.50
N LEU A 181 -26.61 8.38 15.29
CA LEU A 181 -27.15 7.04 15.43
C LEU A 181 -28.39 7.08 16.31
N ASN A 182 -29.56 6.92 15.69
CA ASN A 182 -30.87 6.97 16.32
C ASN A 182 -31.79 5.85 15.80
N ALA A 183 -33.02 5.80 16.29
CA ALA A 183 -33.99 4.79 15.90
C ALA A 183 -34.41 4.89 14.42
N ALA A 184 -34.35 6.09 13.80
CA ALA A 184 -34.63 6.26 12.38
C ALA A 184 -33.51 5.64 11.52
N PHE A 185 -32.26 5.85 11.88
CA PHE A 185 -31.12 5.21 11.22
C PHE A 185 -31.20 3.68 11.33
N LEU A 186 -31.53 3.13 12.50
CA LEU A 186 -31.68 1.67 12.65
C LEU A 186 -32.76 1.10 11.73
N LYS A 187 -33.87 1.84 11.52
CA LYS A 187 -34.92 1.41 10.60
C LYS A 187 -34.51 1.45 9.12
N SER A 188 -33.48 2.23 8.76
CA SER A 188 -32.97 2.28 7.39
C SER A 188 -32.00 1.16 7.07
N ILE A 189 -31.51 0.44 8.06
CA ILE A 189 -30.65 -0.74 7.89
C ILE A 189 -31.48 -1.87 7.27
N LYS A 190 -31.05 -2.36 6.13
CA LYS A 190 -31.64 -3.50 5.42
C LYS A 190 -30.80 -4.77 5.55
N THR A 191 -29.49 -4.59 5.62
CA THR A 191 -28.52 -5.68 5.72
C THR A 191 -28.62 -6.35 7.08
N GLN A 192 -28.91 -7.66 7.10
CA GLN A 192 -28.93 -8.46 8.31
C GLN A 192 -27.54 -9.01 8.61
N ALA A 193 -27.09 -8.83 9.84
CA ALA A 193 -25.80 -9.30 10.33
C ALA A 193 -25.91 -9.72 11.81
N GLU A 194 -24.93 -10.48 12.29
CA GLU A 194 -24.86 -10.91 13.68
C GLU A 194 -24.46 -9.76 14.62
N ALA A 195 -23.69 -8.81 14.10
CA ALA A 195 -23.24 -7.61 14.80
C ALA A 195 -23.15 -6.42 13.85
N TYR A 196 -23.13 -5.22 14.41
CA TYR A 196 -23.04 -3.98 13.66
C TYR A 196 -21.97 -3.08 14.26
N VAL A 197 -21.09 -2.54 13.42
CA VAL A 197 -20.16 -1.47 13.78
C VAL A 197 -20.62 -0.21 13.07
N ILE A 198 -21.07 0.80 13.83
CA ILE A 198 -21.67 2.00 13.26
C ILE A 198 -20.93 3.25 13.72
N TYR A 199 -20.40 3.95 12.75
CA TYR A 199 -19.77 5.25 12.93
C TYR A 199 -20.81 6.36 12.74
N ALA A 200 -20.87 7.30 13.68
CA ALA A 200 -21.64 8.55 13.58
C ALA A 200 -21.03 9.61 14.52
N ASP A 201 -21.43 10.88 14.36
CA ASP A 201 -20.95 11.96 15.25
C ASP A 201 -21.52 11.82 16.67
N THR A 202 -22.77 11.39 16.79
CA THR A 202 -23.44 11.20 18.08
C THR A 202 -24.27 9.93 18.11
N CYS A 203 -24.55 9.43 19.30
CA CYS A 203 -25.48 8.31 19.54
C CYS A 203 -26.49 8.70 20.60
N VAL A 204 -27.77 8.53 20.31
CA VAL A 204 -28.90 8.78 21.26
C VAL A 204 -29.60 7.47 21.66
N LEU A 205 -29.06 6.33 21.29
CA LEU A 205 -29.57 5.03 21.72
C LEU A 205 -29.06 4.70 23.12
N SER A 206 -29.90 4.05 23.92
CA SER A 206 -29.47 3.54 25.24
C SER A 206 -28.54 2.35 25.07
N GLU A 207 -27.66 2.14 26.07
CA GLU A 207 -26.76 0.97 26.11
C GLU A 207 -27.50 -0.35 25.97
N ASN A 208 -28.67 -0.48 26.60
CA ASN A 208 -29.51 -1.69 26.48
C ASN A 208 -29.90 -1.96 25.01
N LYS A 209 -30.21 -0.91 24.23
CA LYS A 209 -30.52 -1.06 22.81
C LYS A 209 -29.30 -1.44 21.99
N LEU A 210 -28.16 -0.82 22.27
CA LEU A 210 -26.90 -1.17 21.58
C LEU A 210 -26.56 -2.64 21.84
N GLN A 211 -26.67 -3.11 23.07
CA GLN A 211 -26.46 -4.52 23.43
C GLN A 211 -27.47 -5.46 22.77
N GLN A 212 -28.77 -5.11 22.82
CA GLN A 212 -29.82 -5.90 22.23
C GLN A 212 -29.65 -6.18 20.73
N PHE A 213 -29.13 -5.20 20.01
CA PHE A 213 -28.91 -5.28 18.57
C PHE A 213 -27.44 -5.57 18.21
N HIS A 214 -26.61 -5.92 19.17
CA HIS A 214 -25.15 -6.17 18.98
C HIS A 214 -24.44 -5.04 18.22
N ILE A 215 -24.73 -3.78 18.61
CA ILE A 215 -24.19 -2.59 17.98
C ILE A 215 -22.97 -2.08 18.76
N THR A 216 -21.85 -1.94 18.07
CA THR A 216 -20.68 -1.18 18.52
C THR A 216 -20.74 0.21 17.89
N PHE A 217 -21.01 1.24 18.71
CA PHE A 217 -20.96 2.62 18.26
C PHE A 217 -19.53 3.14 18.31
N LYS A 218 -19.10 3.81 17.23
CA LYS A 218 -17.82 4.51 17.14
C LYS A 218 -18.04 5.96 16.74
N LYS A 219 -17.56 6.89 17.57
CA LYS A 219 -17.68 8.31 17.31
C LYS A 219 -16.73 8.74 16.18
N ILE A 220 -17.26 9.50 15.22
CA ILE A 220 -16.45 10.11 14.15
C ILE A 220 -15.61 11.25 14.75
N PRO A 221 -14.30 11.31 14.50
CA PRO A 221 -13.42 12.33 15.04
C PRO A 221 -13.54 13.64 14.28
N ARG A 222 -14.62 14.40 14.49
CA ARG A 222 -14.75 15.77 13.97
C ARG A 222 -14.31 16.82 14.99
N ASP A 223 -14.61 16.54 16.28
CA ASP A 223 -14.14 17.32 17.43
C ASP A 223 -13.44 16.37 18.38
N ILE A 224 -12.20 16.60 18.58
CA ILE A 224 -11.31 15.58 19.05
C ILE A 224 -11.28 15.48 20.55
N ALA A 225 -11.58 14.35 21.01
CA ALA A 225 -10.84 13.74 22.08
C ALA A 225 -10.12 12.53 21.49
N ARG A 226 -8.82 12.43 21.75
CA ARG A 226 -7.97 11.30 21.36
C ARG A 226 -8.68 9.97 21.68
N LEU A 227 -8.77 9.12 20.68
CA LEU A 227 -9.05 7.70 20.88
C LEU A 227 -7.80 7.01 21.41
#